data_5e4d1218d90f09a3792473d17103679e
#
_entry.id   5e4d1218d90f09a3792473d17103679e
#
_cell.length_a   1.000
_cell.length_b   1.000
_cell.length_c   1.000
_cell.angle_alpha   90.00
_cell.angle_beta   90.00
_cell.angle_gamma   90.00
#
_symmetry.space_group_name_H-M   'P 1'
#
loop_
_entity.id
_entity.type
_entity.pdbx_description
1 polymer ?
#
loop_
_entity_poly.entity_id
_entity_poly.type
_entity_poly.pdbx_seq_one_letter_code
_entity_poly.pdbx_strand_id
1 'polypeptide(L)'
;MSKENSKMEEIVALCKRRGFIFQSSEIYGGINGFFDYGPLGVELRKNIKDAWWEDMVRRRDDVVGLDSSIIMNPEIWRSSGHVDGFSDPMVDCRESKMRYRADQLFCGPDRKSVV
;
A
#
# COMPACT_ATOMS: atom_id res chain seq x y z
N MET A 1 12.78 9.39 -19.91
CA MET A 1 12.05 8.30 -19.22
C MET A 1 13.03 7.18 -18.97
N SER A 2 13.23 6.79 -17.72
CA SER A 2 14.26 5.80 -17.35
C SER A 2 13.83 4.39 -17.81
N LYS A 3 14.81 3.51 -18.07
CA LYS A 3 14.58 2.09 -18.44
C LYS A 3 13.73 1.33 -17.39
N GLU A 4 13.71 1.78 -16.15
CA GLU A 4 12.91 1.19 -15.06
C GLU A 4 11.41 1.43 -15.22
N ASN A 5 10.98 2.61 -15.67
CA ASN A 5 9.57 2.89 -15.95
C ASN A 5 9.01 1.97 -17.05
N SER A 6 9.79 1.72 -18.10
CA SER A 6 9.41 0.81 -19.19
C SER A 6 9.17 -0.61 -18.68
N LYS A 7 10.04 -1.14 -17.79
CA LYS A 7 9.91 -2.48 -17.25
C LYS A 7 8.67 -2.63 -16.34
N MET A 8 8.36 -1.60 -15.55
CA MET A 8 7.15 -1.61 -14.71
C MET A 8 5.87 -1.61 -15.56
N GLU A 9 5.85 -0.81 -16.63
CA GLU A 9 4.70 -0.78 -17.56
C GLU A 9 4.47 -2.13 -18.25
N GLU A 10 5.53 -2.83 -18.63
CA GLU A 10 5.47 -4.19 -19.19
C GLU A 10 4.89 -5.19 -18.19
N ILE A 11 5.34 -5.13 -16.92
CA ILE A 11 4.83 -6.00 -15.83
C ILE A 11 3.34 -5.72 -15.59
N VAL A 12 2.94 -4.46 -15.51
CA VAL A 12 1.53 -4.08 -15.31
C VAL A 12 0.67 -4.60 -16.48
N ALA A 13 1.13 -4.44 -17.72
CA ALA A 13 0.42 -4.93 -18.89
C ALA A 13 0.32 -6.48 -18.89
N LEU A 14 1.38 -7.18 -18.46
CA LEU A 14 1.36 -8.64 -18.30
C LEU A 14 0.35 -9.06 -17.23
N CYS A 15 0.36 -8.42 -16.06
CA CYS A 15 -0.53 -8.72 -14.96
C CYS A 15 -2.00 -8.59 -15.36
N LYS A 16 -2.35 -7.52 -16.09
CA LYS A 16 -3.72 -7.34 -16.61
C LYS A 16 -4.11 -8.43 -17.62
N ARG A 17 -3.27 -8.68 -18.61
CA ARG A 17 -3.55 -9.67 -19.67
C ARG A 17 -3.69 -11.10 -19.14
N ARG A 18 -2.92 -11.45 -18.10
CA ARG A 18 -2.90 -12.80 -17.53
C ARG A 18 -3.84 -12.99 -16.34
N GLY A 19 -4.57 -11.95 -15.94
CA GLY A 19 -5.49 -12.03 -14.81
C GLY A 19 -4.79 -12.21 -13.46
N PHE A 20 -3.67 -11.52 -13.25
CA PHE A 20 -3.03 -11.46 -11.94
C PHE A 20 -3.68 -10.42 -11.06
N ILE A 21 -3.74 -9.18 -11.53
CA ILE A 21 -4.27 -8.05 -10.79
C ILE A 21 -4.85 -7.01 -11.76
N PHE A 22 -5.95 -6.40 -11.38
CA PHE A 22 -6.61 -5.32 -12.12
C PHE A 22 -7.32 -4.40 -11.14
N GLN A 23 -7.69 -3.22 -11.62
CA GLN A 23 -8.37 -2.24 -10.79
C GLN A 23 -9.78 -2.74 -10.41
N SER A 24 -10.14 -2.61 -9.14
CA SER A 24 -11.46 -2.98 -8.68
C SER A 24 -12.53 -2.11 -9.33
N SER A 25 -13.66 -2.72 -9.70
CA SER A 25 -14.78 -2.06 -10.40
C SER A 25 -14.37 -1.40 -11.73
N GLU A 26 -13.42 -2.00 -12.46
CA GLU A 26 -12.87 -1.43 -13.70
C GLU A 26 -13.94 -1.14 -14.76
N ILE A 27 -14.98 -1.95 -14.84
CA ILE A 27 -16.12 -1.75 -15.76
C ILE A 27 -16.92 -0.47 -15.52
N TYR A 28 -16.80 0.11 -14.33
CA TYR A 28 -17.43 1.37 -13.93
C TYR A 28 -16.43 2.52 -13.80
N GLY A 29 -15.24 2.38 -14.39
CA GLY A 29 -14.18 3.38 -14.32
C GLY A 29 -13.16 3.16 -13.20
N GLY A 30 -13.35 2.10 -12.40
CA GLY A 30 -12.42 1.72 -11.34
C GLY A 30 -12.48 2.62 -10.09
N ILE A 31 -11.89 2.13 -9.01
CA ILE A 31 -11.68 2.90 -7.78
C ILE A 31 -10.18 3.02 -7.56
N ASN A 32 -9.67 4.24 -7.47
CA ASN A 32 -8.24 4.46 -7.30
C ASN A 32 -7.74 3.88 -5.97
N GLY A 33 -6.63 3.13 -6.03
CA GLY A 33 -6.04 2.48 -4.86
C GLY A 33 -6.65 1.13 -4.46
N PHE A 34 -7.69 0.66 -5.14
CA PHE A 34 -8.33 -0.65 -4.90
C PHE A 34 -8.12 -1.58 -6.08
N PHE A 35 -7.72 -2.82 -5.76
CA PHE A 35 -7.37 -3.82 -6.76
C PHE A 35 -8.01 -5.16 -6.44
N ASP A 36 -8.44 -5.86 -7.49
CA ASP A 36 -8.93 -7.23 -7.43
C ASP A 36 -7.85 -8.18 -7.96
N TYR A 37 -7.81 -9.38 -7.39
CA TYR A 37 -6.91 -10.44 -7.82
C TYR A 37 -7.68 -11.40 -8.73
N GLY A 38 -7.19 -11.58 -9.94
CA GLY A 38 -7.68 -12.61 -10.84
C GLY A 38 -7.19 -14.02 -10.44
N PRO A 39 -7.57 -15.06 -11.20
CA PRO A 39 -7.25 -16.45 -10.85
C PRO A 39 -5.77 -16.71 -10.56
N LEU A 40 -4.87 -16.23 -11.41
CA LEU A 40 -3.43 -16.38 -11.18
C LEU A 40 -2.92 -15.51 -10.03
N GLY A 41 -3.51 -14.33 -9.82
CA GLY A 41 -3.17 -13.44 -8.73
C GLY A 41 -3.53 -14.00 -7.36
N VAL A 42 -4.69 -14.64 -7.24
CA VAL A 42 -5.14 -15.31 -6.01
C VAL A 42 -4.19 -16.44 -5.63
N GLU A 43 -3.82 -17.29 -6.57
CA GLU A 43 -2.87 -18.39 -6.32
C GLU A 43 -1.48 -17.87 -5.93
N LEU A 44 -0.96 -16.87 -6.64
CA LEU A 44 0.32 -16.25 -6.30
C LEU A 44 0.29 -15.63 -4.89
N ARG A 45 -0.78 -14.89 -4.57
CA ARG A 45 -0.97 -14.29 -3.24
C ARG A 45 -1.02 -15.34 -2.13
N LYS A 46 -1.73 -16.44 -2.38
CA LYS A 46 -1.82 -17.56 -1.43
C LYS A 46 -0.44 -18.18 -1.21
N ASN A 47 0.28 -18.51 -2.28
CA ASN A 47 1.60 -19.10 -2.19
C ASN A 47 2.60 -18.21 -1.42
N ILE A 48 2.55 -16.89 -1.64
CA ILE A 48 3.40 -15.93 -0.90
C ILE A 48 3.06 -15.94 0.59
N LYS A 49 1.76 -15.94 0.94
CA LYS A 49 1.32 -16.00 2.34
C LYS A 49 1.72 -17.31 3.03
N ASP A 50 1.55 -18.43 2.33
CA ASP A 50 1.90 -19.74 2.86
C ASP A 50 3.42 -19.87 3.07
N ALA A 51 4.23 -19.41 2.13
CA ALA A 51 5.68 -19.36 2.26
C ALA A 51 6.12 -18.45 3.42
N TRP A 52 5.53 -17.27 3.54
CA TRP A 52 5.82 -16.37 4.64
C TRP A 52 5.46 -16.99 6.01
N TRP A 53 4.29 -17.61 6.11
CA TRP A 53 3.87 -18.28 7.34
C TRP A 53 4.77 -19.45 7.71
N GLU A 54 5.17 -20.23 6.71
CA GLU A 54 6.11 -21.34 6.90
C GLU A 54 7.44 -20.84 7.44
N ASP A 55 8.03 -19.82 6.81
CA ASP A 55 9.36 -19.33 7.18
C ASP A 55 9.36 -18.55 8.50
N MET A 56 8.33 -17.76 8.76
CA MET A 56 8.31 -16.86 9.91
C MET A 56 7.71 -17.47 11.18
N VAL A 57 6.84 -18.47 11.04
CA VAL A 57 6.13 -19.06 12.17
C VAL A 57 6.53 -20.53 12.37
N ARG A 58 6.35 -21.37 11.35
CA ARG A 58 6.49 -22.83 11.55
C ARG A 58 7.93 -23.31 11.68
N ARG A 59 8.86 -22.65 11.00
CA ARG A 59 10.30 -22.99 11.06
C ARG A 59 11.02 -22.38 12.25
N ARG A 60 10.33 -21.59 13.05
CA ARG A 60 10.91 -20.91 14.21
C ARG A 60 10.33 -21.48 15.50
N ASP A 61 11.21 -21.79 16.43
CA ASP A 61 10.82 -22.31 17.78
C ASP A 61 10.45 -21.17 18.76
N ASP A 62 10.83 -19.93 18.43
CA ASP A 62 10.65 -18.74 19.26
C ASP A 62 9.42 -17.91 18.86
N VAL A 63 8.62 -18.35 17.89
CA VAL A 63 7.46 -17.64 17.35
C VAL A 63 6.22 -18.52 17.35
N VAL A 64 5.11 -17.95 17.76
CA VAL A 64 3.78 -18.57 17.65
C VAL A 64 2.86 -17.72 16.82
N GLY A 65 1.99 -18.33 16.03
CA GLY A 65 1.01 -17.63 15.22
C GLY A 65 -0.17 -17.15 16.05
N LEU A 66 -0.63 -15.93 15.78
CA LEU A 66 -1.85 -15.36 16.33
C LEU A 66 -2.65 -14.74 15.19
N ASP A 67 -3.94 -15.06 15.14
CA ASP A 67 -4.89 -14.41 14.23
C ASP A 67 -5.90 -13.60 15.08
N SER A 68 -5.65 -12.30 15.14
CA SER A 68 -6.49 -11.38 15.93
C SER A 68 -7.49 -10.65 15.06
N SER A 69 -8.63 -10.27 15.62
CA SER A 69 -9.61 -9.44 14.92
C SER A 69 -9.04 -8.07 14.58
N ILE A 70 -9.35 -7.58 13.37
CA ILE A 70 -9.02 -6.21 12.95
C ILE A 70 -9.85 -5.19 13.73
N ILE A 71 -11.11 -5.54 14.07
CA ILE A 71 -11.99 -4.68 14.86
C ILE A 71 -11.74 -5.00 16.35
N MET A 72 -11.21 -4.02 17.05
CA MET A 72 -10.81 -4.13 18.45
C MET A 72 -11.46 -3.05 19.29
N ASN A 73 -11.40 -3.23 20.63
CA ASN A 73 -11.84 -2.20 21.56
C ASN A 73 -11.02 -0.91 21.36
N PRO A 74 -11.66 0.28 21.26
CA PRO A 74 -10.96 1.55 21.08
C PRO A 74 -9.88 1.85 22.12
N GLU A 75 -9.98 1.27 23.33
CA GLU A 75 -8.98 1.46 24.39
C GLU A 75 -7.61 0.92 24.01
N ILE A 76 -7.54 -0.13 23.17
CA ILE A 76 -6.28 -0.66 22.66
C ILE A 76 -5.53 0.41 21.87
N TRP A 77 -6.24 1.17 21.05
CA TRP A 77 -5.68 2.23 20.22
C TRP A 77 -5.29 3.47 21.02
N ARG A 78 -6.00 3.76 22.12
CA ARG A 78 -5.61 4.82 23.06
C ARG A 78 -4.35 4.43 23.81
N SER A 79 -4.32 3.24 24.39
CA SER A 79 -3.18 2.74 25.17
C SER A 79 -1.90 2.61 24.33
N SER A 80 -2.02 2.29 23.05
CA SER A 80 -0.89 2.23 22.11
C SER A 80 -0.46 3.58 21.54
N GLY A 81 -1.17 4.68 21.86
CA GLY A 81 -0.88 6.03 21.37
C GLY A 81 -1.29 6.29 19.92
N HIS A 82 -1.97 5.33 19.27
CA HIS A 82 -2.36 5.48 17.86
C HIS A 82 -3.50 6.50 17.67
N VAL A 83 -4.33 6.75 18.68
CA VAL A 83 -5.41 7.74 18.57
C VAL A 83 -4.88 9.16 18.50
N ASP A 84 -3.86 9.48 19.29
CA ASP A 84 -3.30 10.83 19.39
C ASP A 84 -2.24 11.11 18.30
N GLY A 85 -1.62 10.07 17.76
CA GLY A 85 -0.56 10.16 16.74
C GLY A 85 -1.02 10.06 15.29
N PHE A 86 -2.31 9.88 15.01
CA PHE A 86 -2.83 9.58 13.67
C PHE A 86 -3.23 10.81 12.87
N SER A 87 -2.66 11.95 13.12
CA SER A 87 -2.85 13.14 12.27
C SER A 87 -1.63 13.33 11.37
N ASP A 88 -1.73 12.89 10.12
CA ASP A 88 -0.79 13.31 9.09
C ASP A 88 -1.06 14.79 8.76
N PRO A 89 -0.16 15.71 9.07
CA PRO A 89 -0.34 17.10 8.69
C PRO A 89 -0.31 17.20 7.16
N MET A 90 -1.44 17.55 6.57
CA MET A 90 -1.59 17.71 5.13
C MET A 90 -1.60 19.19 4.74
N VAL A 91 -0.98 19.51 3.61
CA VAL A 91 -0.99 20.85 3.02
C VAL A 91 -1.46 20.79 1.57
N ASP A 92 -2.22 21.80 1.17
CA ASP A 92 -2.71 21.90 -0.20
C ASP A 92 -1.83 22.92 -0.97
N CYS A 93 -1.31 22.50 -2.11
CA CYS A 93 -0.59 23.38 -3.02
C CYS A 93 -1.57 24.37 -3.68
N ARG A 94 -1.29 25.66 -3.59
CA ARG A 94 -2.17 26.70 -4.16
C ARG A 94 -2.22 26.70 -5.68
N GLU A 95 -1.12 26.30 -6.32
CA GLU A 95 -0.99 26.30 -7.79
C GLU A 95 -1.57 25.00 -8.39
N SER A 96 -1.09 23.84 -7.95
CA SER A 96 -1.49 22.54 -8.51
C SER A 96 -2.80 21.98 -7.94
N LYS A 97 -3.29 22.55 -6.83
CA LYS A 97 -4.45 22.05 -6.05
C LYS A 97 -4.26 20.60 -5.55
N MET A 98 -3.04 20.10 -5.58
CA MET A 98 -2.69 18.77 -5.06
C MET A 98 -2.40 18.86 -3.57
N ARG A 99 -2.70 17.75 -2.87
CA ARG A 99 -2.47 17.60 -1.44
C ARG A 99 -1.19 16.82 -1.19
N TYR A 100 -0.36 17.31 -0.27
CA TYR A 100 0.93 16.75 0.11
C TYR A 100 1.01 16.57 1.62
N ARG A 101 1.81 15.62 2.07
CA ARG A 101 2.16 15.48 3.48
C ARG A 101 3.19 16.55 3.86
N ALA A 102 2.89 17.32 4.91
CA ALA A 102 3.75 18.43 5.33
C ALA A 102 5.13 17.95 5.84
N ASP A 103 5.19 16.75 6.44
CA ASP A 103 6.41 16.12 6.94
C ASP A 103 7.37 15.65 5.81
N GLN A 104 6.85 15.53 4.58
CA GLN A 104 7.62 15.14 3.40
C GLN A 104 8.02 16.33 2.53
N LEU A 105 7.65 17.55 2.92
CA LEU A 105 8.02 18.75 2.18
C LEU A 105 9.37 19.27 2.64
N PHE A 106 10.32 19.33 1.72
CA PHE A 106 11.62 19.94 1.95
C PHE A 106 11.65 21.34 1.32
N CYS A 107 11.96 22.36 2.12
CA CYS A 107 12.25 23.68 1.59
C CYS A 107 13.70 23.70 1.09
N GLY A 108 13.92 23.68 -0.22
CA GLY A 108 15.24 23.94 -0.81
C GLY A 108 15.67 25.40 -0.61
N PRO A 109 16.97 25.71 -0.77
CA PRO A 109 17.48 27.09 -0.67
C PRO A 109 16.88 28.03 -1.72
N ASP A 110 16.32 27.52 -2.81
CA ASP A 110 15.58 28.29 -3.79
C ASP A 110 14.09 28.28 -3.48
N ARG A 111 13.57 29.44 -3.07
CA ARG A 111 12.14 29.66 -2.71
C ARG A 111 11.14 29.35 -3.85
N LYS A 112 11.57 28.81 -4.98
CA LYS A 112 10.74 28.56 -6.18
C LYS A 112 10.45 27.07 -6.44
N SER A 113 11.06 26.14 -5.68
CA SER A 113 10.77 24.71 -5.82
C SER A 113 10.31 24.13 -4.49
N VAL A 114 9.00 24.11 -4.30
CA VAL A 114 8.37 23.19 -3.36
C VAL A 114 8.13 21.90 -4.14
N VAL A 115 8.88 20.87 -3.88
CA VAL A 115 8.68 19.52 -4.41
C VAL A 115 8.06 18.69 -3.31
#